data_d85ee1e48a0c8adc1d61e6d0dcaa8eab
#
_entry.id   d85ee1e48a0c8adc1d61e6d0dcaa8eab
#
_cell.length_a   1.000
_cell.length_b   1.000
_cell.length_c   1.000
_cell.angle_alpha   90.00
_cell.angle_beta   90.00
_cell.angle_gamma   90.00
#
_symmetry.space_group_name_H-M   'P 1'
#
loop_
_entity.id
_entity.type
_entity.pdbx_description
1 polymer ?
#
loop_
_entity_poly.entity_id
_entity_poly.type
_entity_poly.pdbx_seq_one_letter_code
_entity_poly.pdbx_strand_id
1 'polypeptide(L)'
;FSHDAVFGIQQGSSNIGIDEGQAMTMEECLYGILVASANEVAAAVAEHVAGSQEAFADMMNETARELGCQDSHFVNPHGLFDENHYTSAYDLAIIAKAFFQNELLSKIGNTPRHHFAATADQPDDFTVRNKHQLINGDTPYEGIKGGKTGYTDEARQTLVTCAEQNGLKLICVVMKEESPEQFNDTVRLFDYGFKNFTVTNVAENETRYNIDETEFFHTSYDIFGNSSPILSLNKNSYLILPKTVSFQELTSEISYDVSGENEVAAINYYYEDAYVGTASVDLAKATAYSSYDFDSAPITPVKTEPVASGMDNTIFINIKIVLLVVIILAVLTILVFVIRDLLINYSFSGSSRSVSRKKYWTRKKHGRNRRSSGSRDIHF
;
A
#
# COMPACT_ATOMS: atom_id res chain seq x y z
N PHE A 1 -11.59 -28.54 11.12
CA PHE A 1 -12.74 -27.73 11.52
C PHE A 1 -13.05 -27.97 12.98
N SER A 2 -13.08 -26.93 13.79
CA SER A 2 -13.39 -26.96 15.21
C SER A 2 -14.89 -27.01 15.45
N HIS A 3 -15.29 -27.34 16.68
CA HIS A 3 -16.68 -27.24 17.13
C HIS A 3 -17.24 -25.83 16.95
N ASP A 4 -16.46 -24.81 17.34
CA ASP A 4 -16.90 -23.42 17.30
C ASP A 4 -17.06 -22.91 15.86
N ALA A 5 -16.18 -23.30 14.95
CA ALA A 5 -16.31 -22.96 13.54
C ALA A 5 -17.56 -23.54 12.89
N VAL A 6 -17.94 -24.77 13.26
CA VAL A 6 -19.09 -25.45 12.65
C VAL A 6 -20.43 -25.08 13.32
N PHE A 7 -20.47 -25.03 14.65
CA PHE A 7 -21.73 -24.87 15.42
C PHE A 7 -21.88 -23.46 16.02
N GLY A 8 -20.81 -22.66 16.07
CA GLY A 8 -20.87 -21.27 16.54
C GLY A 8 -21.47 -20.28 15.54
N ILE A 9 -21.70 -20.73 14.29
CA ILE A 9 -22.31 -19.92 13.23
C ILE A 9 -23.82 -19.87 13.35
N GLN A 10 -24.41 -18.71 13.02
CA GLN A 10 -25.85 -18.51 13.03
C GLN A 10 -26.55 -19.59 12.18
N GLN A 11 -27.50 -20.28 12.80
CA GLN A 11 -28.27 -21.34 12.13
C GLN A 11 -29.06 -20.80 10.92
N GLY A 12 -28.98 -21.51 9.81
CA GLY A 12 -29.62 -21.11 8.55
C GLY A 12 -28.78 -20.13 7.69
N SER A 13 -27.62 -19.70 8.17
CA SER A 13 -26.68 -18.94 7.35
C SER A 13 -26.01 -19.82 6.29
N SER A 14 -25.32 -19.19 5.31
CA SER A 14 -24.65 -19.91 4.21
C SER A 14 -23.54 -20.81 4.73
N ASN A 15 -23.58 -22.09 4.35
CA ASN A 15 -22.57 -23.10 4.67
C ASN A 15 -22.46 -24.11 3.53
N ILE A 16 -21.48 -24.99 3.57
CA ILE A 16 -21.29 -26.13 2.66
C ILE A 16 -21.41 -27.47 3.38
N GLY A 17 -21.73 -27.47 4.68
CA GLY A 17 -22.04 -28.64 5.46
C GLY A 17 -20.84 -29.45 5.92
N ILE A 18 -19.73 -28.80 6.22
CA ILE A 18 -18.54 -29.45 6.78
C ILE A 18 -18.80 -29.83 8.25
N ASP A 19 -18.44 -31.05 8.63
CA ASP A 19 -18.57 -31.55 9.98
C ASP A 19 -17.33 -31.20 10.86
N GLU A 20 -17.56 -31.19 12.19
CA GLU A 20 -16.49 -31.06 13.16
C GLU A 20 -15.44 -32.18 12.99
N GLY A 21 -14.15 -31.81 13.03
CA GLY A 21 -13.03 -32.73 12.87
C GLY A 21 -12.66 -33.04 11.42
N GLN A 22 -13.44 -32.64 10.43
CA GLN A 22 -13.03 -32.71 9.03
C GLN A 22 -11.93 -31.72 8.72
N ALA A 23 -11.21 -31.95 7.62
CA ALA A 23 -10.15 -31.06 7.16
C ALA A 23 -10.21 -30.86 5.64
N MET A 24 -9.86 -29.63 5.22
CA MET A 24 -9.75 -29.23 3.82
C MET A 24 -8.45 -28.49 3.59
N THR A 25 -7.97 -28.47 2.36
CA THR A 25 -6.83 -27.59 2.02
C THR A 25 -7.25 -26.13 2.08
N MET A 26 -6.30 -25.22 2.28
CA MET A 26 -6.57 -23.78 2.26
C MET A 26 -7.20 -23.34 0.93
N GLU A 27 -6.77 -23.91 -0.19
CA GLU A 27 -7.35 -23.60 -1.51
C GLU A 27 -8.83 -24.00 -1.57
N GLU A 28 -9.19 -25.19 -1.11
CA GLU A 28 -10.59 -25.64 -1.03
C GLU A 28 -11.42 -24.75 -0.08
N CYS A 29 -10.84 -24.34 1.06
CA CYS A 29 -11.47 -23.38 1.94
C CYS A 29 -11.76 -22.05 1.23
N LEU A 30 -10.84 -21.53 0.45
CA LEU A 30 -11.05 -20.30 -0.33
C LEU A 30 -12.16 -20.45 -1.37
N TYR A 31 -12.29 -21.62 -2.02
CA TYR A 31 -13.45 -21.90 -2.88
C TYR A 31 -14.75 -21.96 -2.08
N GLY A 32 -14.75 -22.55 -0.90
CA GLY A 32 -15.91 -22.55 0.01
C GLY A 32 -16.37 -21.15 0.39
N ILE A 33 -15.44 -20.28 0.75
CA ILE A 33 -15.70 -18.89 1.14
C ILE A 33 -16.19 -18.05 -0.05
N LEU A 34 -15.49 -18.10 -1.17
CA LEU A 34 -15.71 -17.17 -2.29
C LEU A 34 -16.86 -17.61 -3.21
N VAL A 35 -17.02 -18.90 -3.46
CA VAL A 35 -18.05 -19.45 -4.36
C VAL A 35 -19.35 -19.75 -3.64
N ALA A 36 -19.27 -20.46 -2.50
CA ALA A 36 -20.45 -20.87 -1.74
C ALA A 36 -20.85 -19.86 -0.65
N SER A 37 -19.95 -18.95 -0.27
CA SER A 37 -20.15 -18.03 0.87
C SER A 37 -20.27 -18.77 2.21
N ALA A 38 -19.46 -19.82 2.42
CA ALA A 38 -19.50 -20.71 3.56
C ALA A 38 -18.95 -20.01 4.82
N ASN A 39 -19.83 -19.74 5.78
CA ASN A 39 -19.49 -19.03 7.01
C ASN A 39 -18.65 -19.87 7.96
N GLU A 40 -18.96 -21.18 8.09
CA GLU A 40 -18.18 -22.12 8.91
C GLU A 40 -16.75 -22.28 8.39
N VAL A 41 -16.57 -22.20 7.06
CA VAL A 41 -15.24 -22.26 6.46
C VAL A 41 -14.47 -20.98 6.75
N ALA A 42 -15.12 -19.81 6.69
CA ALA A 42 -14.49 -18.54 7.04
C ALA A 42 -14.07 -18.51 8.52
N ALA A 43 -14.90 -19.02 9.41
CA ALA A 43 -14.59 -19.17 10.83
C ALA A 43 -13.39 -20.11 11.06
N ALA A 44 -13.39 -21.28 10.42
CA ALA A 44 -12.29 -22.24 10.55
C ALA A 44 -10.95 -21.71 10.01
N VAL A 45 -10.98 -20.99 8.88
CA VAL A 45 -9.78 -20.31 8.34
C VAL A 45 -9.27 -19.25 9.31
N ALA A 46 -10.15 -18.47 9.91
CA ALA A 46 -9.79 -17.46 10.90
C ALA A 46 -9.11 -18.07 12.12
N GLU A 47 -9.69 -19.15 12.67
CA GLU A 47 -9.10 -19.89 13.79
C GLU A 47 -7.74 -20.51 13.44
N HIS A 48 -7.59 -21.04 12.22
CA HIS A 48 -6.33 -21.62 11.76
C HIS A 48 -5.23 -20.58 11.62
N VAL A 49 -5.56 -19.39 11.10
CA VAL A 49 -4.55 -18.34 10.79
C VAL A 49 -4.18 -17.56 12.04
N ALA A 50 -5.15 -17.17 12.86
CA ALA A 50 -4.96 -16.24 13.98
C ALA A 50 -5.13 -16.89 15.36
N GLY A 51 -5.57 -18.14 15.43
CA GLY A 51 -5.83 -18.86 16.67
C GLY A 51 -7.24 -18.64 17.24
N SER A 52 -7.96 -17.59 16.82
CA SER A 52 -9.37 -17.38 17.11
C SER A 52 -10.02 -16.45 16.06
N GLN A 53 -11.36 -16.43 16.03
CA GLN A 53 -12.12 -15.55 15.13
C GLN A 53 -11.94 -14.07 15.50
N GLU A 54 -11.86 -13.75 16.79
CA GLU A 54 -11.62 -12.40 17.29
C GLU A 54 -10.22 -11.91 16.88
N ALA A 55 -9.18 -12.72 17.09
CA ALA A 55 -7.82 -12.37 16.69
C ALA A 55 -7.71 -12.17 15.17
N PHE A 56 -8.47 -12.93 14.39
CA PHE A 56 -8.54 -12.73 12.95
C PHE A 56 -9.26 -11.42 12.57
N ALA A 57 -10.32 -11.06 13.29
CA ALA A 57 -11.02 -9.78 13.10
C ALA A 57 -10.07 -8.60 13.41
N ASP A 58 -9.21 -8.72 14.42
CA ASP A 58 -8.16 -7.73 14.71
C ASP A 58 -7.18 -7.61 13.53
N MET A 59 -6.75 -8.74 12.94
CA MET A 59 -5.91 -8.73 11.73
C MET A 59 -6.63 -8.10 10.53
N MET A 60 -7.93 -8.36 10.35
CA MET A 60 -8.73 -7.71 9.30
C MET A 60 -8.76 -6.19 9.47
N ASN A 61 -8.95 -5.70 10.70
CA ASN A 61 -8.96 -4.28 11.02
C ASN A 61 -7.58 -3.62 10.81
N GLU A 62 -6.50 -4.31 11.16
CA GLU A 62 -5.15 -3.84 10.89
C GLU A 62 -4.88 -3.74 9.39
N THR A 63 -5.18 -4.79 8.64
CA THR A 63 -5.04 -4.81 7.17
C THR A 63 -5.88 -3.72 6.50
N ALA A 64 -7.13 -3.52 6.93
CA ALA A 64 -7.98 -2.45 6.41
C ALA A 64 -7.35 -1.06 6.63
N ARG A 65 -6.78 -0.82 7.81
CA ARG A 65 -6.10 0.42 8.14
C ARG A 65 -4.84 0.62 7.30
N GLU A 66 -4.03 -0.42 7.10
CA GLU A 66 -2.85 -0.39 6.25
C GLU A 66 -3.20 -0.10 4.78
N LEU A 67 -4.34 -0.60 4.30
CA LEU A 67 -4.86 -0.29 2.99
C LEU A 67 -5.40 1.13 2.85
N GLY A 68 -5.59 1.88 3.96
CA GLY A 68 -6.10 3.24 3.98
C GLY A 68 -7.61 3.37 4.19
N CYS A 69 -8.29 2.31 4.61
CA CYS A 69 -9.71 2.34 4.98
C CYS A 69 -9.92 3.21 6.24
N GLN A 70 -10.97 4.02 6.24
CA GLN A 70 -11.26 4.96 7.34
C GLN A 70 -12.61 4.69 8.02
N ASP A 71 -13.55 4.05 7.31
CA ASP A 71 -14.94 3.86 7.73
C ASP A 71 -15.30 2.37 7.83
N SER A 72 -14.33 1.53 8.22
CA SER A 72 -14.52 0.09 8.34
C SER A 72 -14.11 -0.44 9.70
N HIS A 73 -14.91 -1.34 10.23
CA HIS A 73 -14.60 -2.11 11.43
C HIS A 73 -15.18 -3.51 11.32
N PHE A 74 -14.38 -4.53 11.55
CA PHE A 74 -14.72 -5.94 11.47
C PHE A 74 -14.67 -6.60 12.84
N VAL A 75 -15.67 -7.41 13.19
CA VAL A 75 -15.72 -8.14 14.46
C VAL A 75 -15.81 -9.65 14.27
N ASN A 76 -15.99 -10.10 13.02
CA ASN A 76 -16.02 -11.51 12.68
C ASN A 76 -15.50 -11.76 11.26
N PRO A 77 -15.06 -13.01 10.93
CA PRO A 77 -14.48 -13.31 9.61
C PRO A 77 -15.52 -13.58 8.52
N HIS A 78 -16.78 -13.81 8.86
CA HIS A 78 -17.82 -14.31 7.94
C HIS A 78 -18.84 -13.24 7.51
N GLY A 79 -18.85 -12.07 8.15
CA GLY A 79 -19.71 -10.95 7.77
C GLY A 79 -21.18 -11.09 8.21
N LEU A 80 -21.50 -11.99 9.14
CA LEU A 80 -22.81 -12.00 9.80
C LEU A 80 -22.96 -10.76 10.68
N PHE A 81 -24.20 -10.33 10.87
CA PHE A 81 -24.51 -9.05 11.49
C PHE A 81 -23.98 -8.92 12.92
N ASP A 82 -23.38 -7.80 13.17
CA ASP A 82 -23.06 -7.22 14.48
C ASP A 82 -23.12 -5.70 14.35
N GLU A 83 -23.57 -5.00 15.39
CA GLU A 83 -23.69 -3.52 15.40
C GLU A 83 -22.34 -2.82 15.13
N ASN A 84 -21.24 -3.46 15.48
CA ASN A 84 -19.89 -2.95 15.30
C ASN A 84 -19.22 -3.48 14.02
N HIS A 85 -19.92 -4.26 13.19
CA HIS A 85 -19.42 -4.79 11.94
C HIS A 85 -19.92 -3.94 10.77
N TYR A 86 -19.10 -3.01 10.31
CA TYR A 86 -19.49 -2.04 9.29
C TYR A 86 -18.36 -1.71 8.33
N THR A 87 -18.73 -1.19 7.17
CA THR A 87 -17.81 -0.67 6.15
C THR A 87 -18.53 0.37 5.29
N SER A 88 -17.77 1.11 4.47
CA SER A 88 -18.30 1.99 3.45
C SER A 88 -18.09 1.42 2.04
N ALA A 89 -18.84 1.92 1.05
CA ALA A 89 -18.63 1.53 -0.34
C ALA A 89 -17.22 1.88 -0.83
N TYR A 90 -16.66 2.98 -0.36
CA TYR A 90 -15.31 3.42 -0.69
C TYR A 90 -14.24 2.48 -0.11
N ASP A 91 -14.32 2.16 1.17
CA ASP A 91 -13.38 1.24 1.81
C ASP A 91 -13.47 -0.16 1.20
N LEU A 92 -14.69 -0.62 0.90
CA LEU A 92 -14.88 -1.91 0.26
C LEU A 92 -14.27 -1.95 -1.16
N ALA A 93 -14.27 -0.82 -1.88
CA ALA A 93 -13.56 -0.70 -3.15
C ALA A 93 -12.03 -0.75 -2.98
N ILE A 94 -11.48 -0.16 -1.91
CA ILE A 94 -10.05 -0.25 -1.56
C ILE A 94 -9.67 -1.71 -1.26
N ILE A 95 -10.43 -2.40 -0.41
CA ILE A 95 -10.21 -3.81 -0.07
C ILE A 95 -10.32 -4.68 -1.33
N ALA A 96 -11.34 -4.45 -2.16
CA ALA A 96 -11.51 -5.16 -3.41
C ALA A 96 -10.34 -4.93 -4.40
N LYS A 97 -9.79 -3.72 -4.45
CA LYS A 97 -8.59 -3.43 -5.26
C LYS A 97 -7.42 -4.30 -4.84
N ALA A 98 -7.14 -4.41 -3.54
CA ALA A 98 -6.10 -5.30 -3.02
C ALA A 98 -6.39 -6.79 -3.32
N PHE A 99 -7.64 -7.22 -3.14
CA PHE A 99 -8.08 -8.58 -3.46
C PHE A 99 -7.84 -8.94 -4.93
N PHE A 100 -8.25 -8.08 -5.88
CA PHE A 100 -8.13 -8.34 -7.31
C PHE A 100 -6.72 -8.12 -7.88
N GLN A 101 -5.77 -7.64 -7.08
CA GLN A 101 -4.34 -7.66 -7.41
C GLN A 101 -3.73 -9.06 -7.22
N ASN A 102 -4.34 -9.91 -6.39
CA ASN A 102 -3.93 -11.29 -6.22
C ASN A 102 -4.61 -12.16 -7.29
N GLU A 103 -3.81 -12.71 -8.21
CA GLU A 103 -4.31 -13.50 -9.34
C GLU A 103 -5.06 -14.77 -8.90
N LEU A 104 -4.59 -15.44 -7.85
CA LEU A 104 -5.25 -16.66 -7.33
C LEU A 104 -6.62 -16.32 -6.74
N LEU A 105 -6.71 -15.29 -5.89
CA LEU A 105 -7.96 -14.86 -5.30
C LEU A 105 -8.96 -14.37 -6.37
N SER A 106 -8.47 -13.60 -7.35
CA SER A 106 -9.28 -13.17 -8.49
C SER A 106 -9.84 -14.36 -9.28
N LYS A 107 -9.00 -15.36 -9.57
CA LYS A 107 -9.41 -16.59 -10.26
C LYS A 107 -10.48 -17.37 -9.47
N ILE A 108 -10.26 -17.59 -8.18
CA ILE A 108 -11.24 -18.28 -7.31
C ILE A 108 -12.53 -17.48 -7.23
N GLY A 109 -12.45 -16.16 -6.99
CA GLY A 109 -13.60 -15.25 -6.92
C GLY A 109 -14.40 -15.15 -8.22
N ASN A 110 -13.82 -15.51 -9.37
CA ASN A 110 -14.49 -15.56 -10.69
C ASN A 110 -14.94 -16.97 -11.09
N THR A 111 -14.92 -17.94 -10.19
CA THR A 111 -15.31 -19.32 -10.48
C THR A 111 -16.83 -19.47 -10.46
N PRO A 112 -17.48 -19.90 -11.57
CA PRO A 112 -18.93 -20.04 -11.63
C PRO A 112 -19.47 -21.23 -10.81
N ARG A 113 -18.70 -22.31 -10.75
CA ARG A 113 -19.02 -23.53 -10.02
C ARG A 113 -17.72 -24.19 -9.56
N HIS A 114 -17.75 -24.78 -8.38
CA HIS A 114 -16.65 -25.57 -7.85
C HIS A 114 -17.14 -26.93 -7.38
N HIS A 115 -16.37 -27.98 -7.67
CA HIS A 115 -16.65 -29.36 -7.27
C HIS A 115 -15.68 -29.76 -6.17
N PHE A 116 -16.21 -30.08 -5.01
CA PHE A 116 -15.48 -30.63 -3.88
C PHE A 116 -15.48 -32.15 -4.01
N ALA A 117 -14.34 -32.73 -4.31
CA ALA A 117 -14.19 -34.16 -4.37
C ALA A 117 -14.03 -34.75 -2.96
N ALA A 118 -14.64 -35.92 -2.73
CA ALA A 118 -14.47 -36.63 -1.47
C ALA A 118 -13.00 -36.96 -1.21
N THR A 119 -12.57 -36.76 0.03
CA THR A 119 -11.24 -37.13 0.55
C THR A 119 -11.38 -38.00 1.79
N ALA A 120 -10.27 -38.48 2.35
CA ALA A 120 -10.30 -39.22 3.61
C ALA A 120 -10.73 -38.36 4.79
N ASP A 121 -10.44 -37.04 4.73
CA ASP A 121 -10.66 -36.08 5.79
C ASP A 121 -11.95 -35.25 5.58
N GLN A 122 -12.51 -35.27 4.37
CA GLN A 122 -13.82 -34.70 4.01
C GLN A 122 -14.51 -35.66 3.02
N PRO A 123 -15.45 -36.51 3.48
CA PRO A 123 -15.95 -37.64 2.68
C PRO A 123 -17.05 -37.27 1.68
N ASP A 124 -17.59 -36.06 1.69
CA ASP A 124 -18.67 -35.65 0.83
C ASP A 124 -18.22 -35.24 -0.55
N ASP A 125 -18.96 -35.69 -1.58
CA ASP A 125 -18.74 -35.32 -2.99
C ASP A 125 -19.90 -34.45 -3.44
N PHE A 126 -19.63 -33.15 -3.67
CA PHE A 126 -20.66 -32.18 -4.02
C PHE A 126 -20.14 -31.03 -4.88
N THR A 127 -21.07 -30.32 -5.50
CA THR A 127 -20.77 -29.13 -6.33
C THR A 127 -21.54 -27.93 -5.82
N VAL A 128 -20.84 -26.79 -5.68
CA VAL A 128 -21.43 -25.49 -5.36
C VAL A 128 -21.49 -24.60 -6.57
N ARG A 129 -22.47 -23.70 -6.58
CA ARG A 129 -22.61 -22.67 -7.62
C ARG A 129 -22.42 -21.29 -7.01
N ASN A 130 -21.69 -20.42 -7.71
CA ASN A 130 -21.54 -19.05 -7.29
C ASN A 130 -22.88 -18.33 -7.30
N LYS A 131 -23.17 -17.59 -6.23
CA LYS A 131 -24.41 -16.81 -6.09
C LYS A 131 -24.38 -15.51 -6.90
N HIS A 132 -23.22 -15.10 -7.38
CA HIS A 132 -23.03 -13.89 -8.16
C HIS A 132 -23.49 -14.09 -9.61
N GLN A 133 -24.59 -13.46 -10.00
CA GLN A 133 -25.24 -13.71 -11.31
C GLN A 133 -24.37 -13.34 -12.51
N LEU A 134 -23.52 -12.30 -12.39
CA LEU A 134 -22.58 -11.91 -13.46
C LEU A 134 -21.44 -12.93 -13.65
N ILE A 135 -21.17 -13.77 -12.65
CA ILE A 135 -20.14 -14.81 -12.68
C ILE A 135 -20.72 -16.15 -13.09
N ASN A 136 -21.88 -16.51 -12.56
CA ASN A 136 -22.48 -17.83 -12.78
C ASN A 136 -23.22 -17.96 -14.12
N GLY A 137 -23.36 -16.86 -14.87
CA GLY A 137 -23.94 -16.80 -16.21
C GLY A 137 -25.46 -16.51 -16.25
N ASP A 138 -26.11 -16.26 -15.10
CA ASP A 138 -27.54 -15.88 -15.09
C ASP A 138 -27.75 -14.48 -15.68
N THR A 139 -26.80 -13.57 -15.48
CA THR A 139 -26.75 -12.22 -16.05
C THR A 139 -25.36 -12.03 -16.69
N PRO A 140 -25.14 -12.51 -17.92
CA PRO A 140 -23.82 -12.45 -18.53
C PRO A 140 -23.37 -11.01 -18.79
N TYR A 141 -22.12 -10.69 -18.42
CA TYR A 141 -21.48 -9.41 -18.68
C TYR A 141 -20.03 -9.64 -19.10
N GLU A 142 -19.58 -8.92 -20.12
CA GLU A 142 -18.24 -9.09 -20.68
C GLU A 142 -17.17 -8.53 -19.74
N GLY A 143 -16.06 -9.27 -19.58
CA GLY A 143 -14.87 -8.78 -18.88
C GLY A 143 -14.90 -8.98 -17.37
N ILE A 144 -15.85 -9.72 -16.79
CA ILE A 144 -15.89 -10.00 -15.35
C ILE A 144 -14.61 -10.70 -14.90
N LYS A 145 -14.00 -10.18 -13.82
CA LYS A 145 -12.78 -10.70 -13.19
C LYS A 145 -13.04 -11.34 -11.82
N GLY A 146 -14.25 -11.22 -11.32
CA GLY A 146 -14.67 -11.80 -10.06
C GLY A 146 -15.56 -10.86 -9.24
N GLY A 147 -16.00 -11.35 -8.10
CA GLY A 147 -16.85 -10.58 -7.21
C GLY A 147 -17.29 -11.39 -6.00
N LYS A 148 -18.04 -10.74 -5.12
CA LYS A 148 -18.64 -11.35 -3.94
C LYS A 148 -19.99 -10.74 -3.63
N THR A 149 -20.97 -11.59 -3.35
CA THR A 149 -22.29 -11.22 -2.83
C THR A 149 -22.31 -11.23 -1.31
N GLY A 150 -23.13 -10.41 -0.70
CA GLY A 150 -23.43 -10.44 0.71
C GLY A 150 -24.91 -10.15 0.97
N TYR A 151 -25.44 -10.70 2.06
CA TYR A 151 -26.79 -10.43 2.53
C TYR A 151 -26.89 -10.64 4.05
N THR A 152 -27.43 -9.65 4.72
CA THR A 152 -28.07 -9.76 6.04
C THR A 152 -29.38 -8.98 5.99
N ASP A 153 -30.25 -9.17 6.97
CA ASP A 153 -31.53 -8.44 7.01
C ASP A 153 -31.29 -6.91 7.17
N GLU A 154 -30.22 -6.51 7.84
CA GLU A 154 -29.87 -5.12 8.09
C GLU A 154 -29.14 -4.47 6.89
N ALA A 155 -28.18 -5.19 6.32
CA ALA A 155 -27.38 -4.71 5.19
C ALA A 155 -28.09 -4.85 3.85
N ARG A 156 -29.17 -5.67 3.76
CA ARG A 156 -29.82 -6.07 2.53
C ARG A 156 -28.82 -6.68 1.54
N GLN A 157 -29.06 -6.55 0.23
CA GLN A 157 -28.11 -7.05 -0.77
C GLN A 157 -26.89 -6.14 -0.85
N THR A 158 -25.71 -6.74 -0.81
CA THR A 158 -24.44 -6.09 -1.09
C THR A 158 -23.71 -6.84 -2.19
N LEU A 159 -23.00 -6.11 -3.04
CA LEU A 159 -22.30 -6.69 -4.18
C LEU A 159 -21.00 -5.92 -4.45
N VAL A 160 -19.91 -6.67 -4.56
CA VAL A 160 -18.64 -6.15 -5.09
C VAL A 160 -18.34 -6.92 -6.37
N THR A 161 -18.04 -6.23 -7.44
CA THR A 161 -17.71 -6.83 -8.73
C THR A 161 -16.53 -6.10 -9.36
N CYS A 162 -15.61 -6.85 -9.93
CA CYS A 162 -14.52 -6.32 -10.76
C CYS A 162 -14.75 -6.75 -12.22
N ALA A 163 -14.57 -5.81 -13.14
CA ALA A 163 -14.61 -6.07 -14.58
C ALA A 163 -13.48 -5.32 -15.29
N GLU A 164 -13.02 -5.85 -16.42
CA GLU A 164 -11.98 -5.23 -17.23
C GLU A 164 -12.35 -5.30 -18.72
N GLN A 165 -12.32 -4.14 -19.38
CA GLN A 165 -12.52 -4.03 -20.84
C GLN A 165 -11.49 -3.04 -21.40
N ASN A 166 -10.85 -3.39 -22.51
CA ASN A 166 -9.89 -2.54 -23.21
C ASN A 166 -8.77 -1.97 -22.30
N GLY A 167 -8.29 -2.78 -21.33
CA GLY A 167 -7.26 -2.37 -20.38
C GLY A 167 -7.75 -1.53 -19.21
N LEU A 168 -9.00 -1.06 -19.21
CA LEU A 168 -9.62 -0.38 -18.09
C LEU A 168 -10.22 -1.42 -17.13
N LYS A 169 -9.71 -1.47 -15.90
CA LYS A 169 -10.23 -2.30 -14.83
C LYS A 169 -11.05 -1.44 -13.87
N LEU A 170 -12.30 -1.81 -13.64
CA LEU A 170 -13.24 -1.12 -12.76
C LEU A 170 -13.72 -2.03 -11.64
N ILE A 171 -13.91 -1.47 -10.46
CA ILE A 171 -14.55 -2.11 -9.32
C ILE A 171 -15.84 -1.36 -9.05
N CYS A 172 -16.94 -2.11 -9.00
CA CYS A 172 -18.26 -1.62 -8.63
C CYS A 172 -18.65 -2.17 -7.27
N VAL A 173 -19.11 -1.30 -6.37
CA VAL A 173 -19.63 -1.65 -5.05
C VAL A 173 -21.06 -1.15 -4.94
N VAL A 174 -21.99 -2.06 -4.70
CA VAL A 174 -23.41 -1.77 -4.45
C VAL A 174 -23.74 -2.23 -3.03
N MET A 175 -24.37 -1.37 -2.24
CA MET A 175 -24.71 -1.64 -0.86
C MET A 175 -26.17 -1.31 -0.59
N LYS A 176 -26.79 -2.14 0.27
CA LYS A 176 -28.16 -1.97 0.77
C LYS A 176 -29.21 -1.88 -0.33
N GLU A 177 -29.12 -2.79 -1.29
CA GLU A 177 -30.03 -2.87 -2.43
C GLU A 177 -31.00 -4.06 -2.29
N GLU A 178 -32.07 -4.07 -3.06
CA GLU A 178 -33.00 -5.19 -3.15
C GLU A 178 -32.67 -6.09 -4.35
N SER A 179 -32.88 -7.40 -4.18
CA SER A 179 -32.66 -8.36 -5.28
C SER A 179 -33.75 -8.24 -6.35
N PRO A 180 -33.42 -8.24 -7.66
CA PRO A 180 -32.09 -8.46 -8.24
C PRO A 180 -31.34 -7.16 -8.62
N GLU A 181 -31.77 -5.99 -8.12
CA GLU A 181 -31.30 -4.68 -8.57
C GLU A 181 -29.80 -4.46 -8.32
N GLN A 182 -29.19 -5.11 -7.32
CA GLN A 182 -27.74 -5.04 -7.13
C GLN A 182 -26.95 -5.48 -8.38
N PHE A 183 -27.45 -6.42 -9.17
CA PHE A 183 -26.81 -6.83 -10.43
C PHE A 183 -27.10 -5.86 -11.56
N ASN A 184 -28.35 -5.38 -11.66
CA ASN A 184 -28.77 -4.41 -12.69
C ASN A 184 -28.00 -3.10 -12.54
N ASP A 185 -27.87 -2.58 -11.34
CA ASP A 185 -27.13 -1.36 -11.06
C ASP A 185 -25.63 -1.52 -11.28
N THR A 186 -25.07 -2.68 -10.95
CA THR A 186 -23.67 -3.00 -11.27
C THR A 186 -23.42 -2.93 -12.78
N VAL A 187 -24.31 -3.52 -13.61
CA VAL A 187 -24.21 -3.46 -15.07
C VAL A 187 -24.30 -2.02 -15.58
N ARG A 188 -25.27 -1.23 -15.09
CA ARG A 188 -25.44 0.19 -15.48
C ARG A 188 -24.20 1.02 -15.14
N LEU A 189 -23.61 0.79 -13.97
CA LEU A 189 -22.39 1.49 -13.53
C LEU A 189 -21.17 1.10 -14.37
N PHE A 190 -21.01 -0.19 -14.70
CA PHE A 190 -19.96 -0.63 -15.60
C PHE A 190 -20.14 -0.07 -17.02
N ASP A 191 -21.36 -0.10 -17.57
CA ASP A 191 -21.66 0.49 -18.87
C ASP A 191 -21.31 1.98 -18.90
N TYR A 192 -21.65 2.72 -17.83
CA TYR A 192 -21.25 4.11 -17.69
C TYR A 192 -19.74 4.27 -17.66
N GLY A 193 -19.05 3.47 -16.84
CA GLY A 193 -17.60 3.54 -16.67
C GLY A 193 -16.86 3.23 -17.97
N PHE A 194 -17.14 2.09 -18.60
CA PHE A 194 -16.47 1.68 -19.84
C PHE A 194 -16.83 2.55 -21.05
N LYS A 195 -18.04 3.11 -21.08
CA LYS A 195 -18.46 4.03 -22.14
C LYS A 195 -17.74 5.37 -22.07
N ASN A 196 -17.54 5.91 -20.86
CA ASN A 196 -17.11 7.29 -20.66
C ASN A 196 -15.64 7.46 -20.32
N PHE A 197 -14.95 6.41 -19.86
CA PHE A 197 -13.56 6.50 -19.45
C PHE A 197 -12.65 5.61 -20.30
N THR A 198 -11.37 5.95 -20.31
CA THR A 198 -10.31 5.22 -21.00
C THR A 198 -9.02 5.23 -20.19
N VAL A 199 -8.17 4.23 -20.44
CA VAL A 199 -6.80 4.19 -19.93
C VAL A 199 -5.89 4.88 -20.93
N THR A 200 -5.05 5.79 -20.48
CA THR A 200 -4.07 6.51 -21.28
C THR A 200 -2.68 6.26 -20.72
N ASN A 201 -1.78 5.75 -21.57
CA ASN A 201 -0.38 5.55 -21.19
C ASN A 201 0.33 6.91 -21.15
N VAL A 202 0.97 7.21 -20.02
CA VAL A 202 1.66 8.49 -19.85
C VAL A 202 2.89 8.59 -20.73
N ALA A 203 3.73 7.56 -20.78
CA ALA A 203 4.98 7.59 -21.55
C ALA A 203 4.75 7.76 -23.07
N GLU A 204 3.61 7.33 -23.60
CA GLU A 204 3.25 7.47 -25.01
C GLU A 204 2.67 8.86 -25.35
N ASN A 205 2.15 9.59 -24.36
CA ASN A 205 1.42 10.84 -24.56
C ASN A 205 2.13 12.07 -23.96
N GLU A 206 3.09 11.88 -23.07
CA GLU A 206 3.82 12.98 -22.44
C GLU A 206 4.88 13.56 -23.37
N THR A 207 4.74 14.83 -23.73
CA THR A 207 5.66 15.55 -24.59
C THR A 207 6.25 16.80 -23.94
N ARG A 208 5.76 17.18 -22.74
CA ARG A 208 6.21 18.40 -22.02
C ARG A 208 7.53 18.18 -21.29
N TYR A 209 7.75 16.93 -20.87
CA TYR A 209 8.95 16.51 -20.17
C TYR A 209 9.75 15.59 -21.09
N ASN A 210 10.68 16.16 -21.85
CA ASN A 210 11.61 15.40 -22.72
C ASN A 210 12.63 14.63 -21.89
N ILE A 211 12.15 13.66 -21.09
CA ILE A 211 13.00 12.88 -20.19
C ILE A 211 13.94 11.96 -20.98
N ASP A 212 13.48 11.47 -22.13
CA ASP A 212 14.26 10.59 -23.01
C ASP A 212 15.23 11.36 -23.95
N GLU A 213 15.02 12.67 -24.13
CA GLU A 213 15.81 13.53 -25.00
C GLU A 213 16.67 14.53 -24.23
N THR A 214 16.89 14.33 -22.92
CA THR A 214 17.62 15.31 -22.12
C THR A 214 19.05 15.51 -22.64
N GLU A 215 19.25 16.58 -23.39
CA GLU A 215 20.58 17.20 -23.70
C GLU A 215 21.34 17.53 -22.41
N PHE A 216 20.75 17.37 -21.25
CA PHE A 216 21.35 17.63 -19.94
C PHE A 216 22.64 16.83 -19.68
N PHE A 217 22.81 15.69 -20.38
CA PHE A 217 24.00 14.83 -20.28
C PHE A 217 24.65 14.54 -21.63
N HIS A 218 24.24 15.21 -22.71
CA HIS A 218 25.03 15.24 -23.92
C HIS A 218 26.27 16.08 -23.68
N THR A 219 27.30 15.45 -23.16
CA THR A 219 28.64 16.07 -23.32
C THR A 219 28.98 15.99 -24.81
N SER A 220 29.44 17.10 -25.39
CA SER A 220 29.94 17.19 -26.77
C SER A 220 31.14 16.26 -27.05
N TYR A 221 31.37 15.28 -26.21
CA TYR A 221 32.43 14.28 -26.22
C TYR A 221 31.86 12.84 -26.07
N ASP A 222 30.67 12.57 -26.62
CA ASP A 222 30.19 11.19 -26.70
C ASP A 222 31.01 10.44 -27.78
N ILE A 223 32.19 9.99 -27.36
CA ILE A 223 33.13 9.25 -28.22
C ILE A 223 32.58 7.88 -28.63
N PHE A 224 31.51 7.40 -27.99
CA PHE A 224 30.97 6.06 -28.17
C PHE A 224 29.55 5.99 -28.75
N GLY A 225 28.87 7.12 -28.94
CA GLY A 225 27.59 7.19 -29.70
C GLY A 225 26.40 6.40 -29.15
N ASN A 226 26.45 5.94 -27.90
CA ASN A 226 25.46 5.05 -27.28
C ASN A 226 25.11 5.46 -25.84
N SER A 227 24.98 6.76 -25.55
CA SER A 227 24.46 7.18 -24.25
C SER A 227 22.95 6.88 -24.17
N SER A 228 22.59 5.85 -23.40
CA SER A 228 21.20 5.62 -23.01
C SER A 228 20.76 6.72 -22.05
N PRO A 229 19.52 7.22 -22.13
CA PRO A 229 19.01 8.19 -21.16
C PRO A 229 19.14 7.62 -19.75
N ILE A 230 19.58 8.46 -18.81
CA ILE A 230 19.76 8.06 -17.40
C ILE A 230 18.41 8.02 -16.69
N LEU A 231 17.45 8.81 -17.13
CA LEU A 231 16.10 8.88 -16.61
C LEU A 231 15.11 8.47 -17.70
N SER A 232 14.04 7.79 -17.30
CA SER A 232 12.94 7.46 -18.20
C SER A 232 11.60 7.53 -17.46
N LEU A 233 10.55 7.90 -18.18
CA LEU A 233 9.18 7.71 -17.69
C LEU A 233 8.88 6.21 -17.60
N ASN A 234 8.29 5.82 -16.50
CA ASN A 234 7.85 4.44 -16.34
C ASN A 234 6.78 4.11 -17.39
N LYS A 235 7.10 3.15 -18.27
CA LYS A 235 6.22 2.72 -19.37
C LYS A 235 4.90 2.09 -18.90
N ASN A 236 4.83 1.72 -17.62
CA ASN A 236 3.63 1.17 -16.98
C ASN A 236 2.84 2.23 -16.19
N SER A 237 3.10 3.50 -16.42
CA SER A 237 2.32 4.60 -15.85
C SER A 237 1.10 4.88 -16.71
N TYR A 238 -0.09 4.75 -16.13
CA TYR A 238 -1.37 4.93 -16.80
C TYR A 238 -2.27 5.88 -16.01
N LEU A 239 -3.01 6.70 -16.74
CA LEU A 239 -4.08 7.55 -16.19
C LEU A 239 -5.44 7.04 -16.68
N ILE A 240 -6.47 7.22 -15.86
CA ILE A 240 -7.85 6.99 -16.26
C ILE A 240 -8.49 8.36 -16.53
N LEU A 241 -8.86 8.59 -17.77
CA LEU A 241 -9.40 9.87 -18.22
C LEU A 241 -10.79 9.70 -18.80
N PRO A 242 -11.68 10.71 -18.66
CA PRO A 242 -12.87 10.79 -19.50
C PRO A 242 -12.49 10.78 -20.98
N LYS A 243 -13.19 10.03 -21.82
CA LYS A 243 -12.90 9.97 -23.27
C LYS A 243 -13.04 11.32 -23.99
N THR A 244 -13.67 12.30 -23.34
CA THR A 244 -13.82 13.67 -23.83
C THR A 244 -12.64 14.56 -23.50
N VAL A 245 -11.69 14.10 -22.66
CA VAL A 245 -10.53 14.87 -22.19
C VAL A 245 -9.28 14.39 -22.91
N SER A 246 -8.57 15.31 -23.53
CA SER A 246 -7.27 15.05 -24.14
C SER A 246 -6.17 15.08 -23.08
N PHE A 247 -5.15 14.24 -23.23
CA PHE A 247 -3.98 14.23 -22.32
C PHE A 247 -3.31 15.62 -22.22
N GLN A 248 -3.31 16.39 -23.30
CA GLN A 248 -2.73 17.72 -23.37
C GLN A 248 -3.50 18.78 -22.55
N GLU A 249 -4.76 18.51 -22.17
CA GLU A 249 -5.56 19.39 -21.32
C GLU A 249 -5.22 19.23 -19.82
N LEU A 250 -4.45 18.20 -19.47
CA LEU A 250 -4.04 17.96 -18.10
C LEU A 250 -2.99 18.98 -17.66
N THR A 251 -3.11 19.45 -16.46
CA THR A 251 -2.02 20.12 -15.74
C THR A 251 -1.15 19.09 -15.01
N SER A 252 0.10 19.42 -14.76
CA SER A 252 1.03 18.48 -14.11
C SER A 252 1.97 19.19 -13.16
N GLU A 253 2.36 18.50 -12.11
CA GLU A 253 3.29 18.95 -11.08
C GLU A 253 4.31 17.86 -10.79
N ILE A 254 5.60 18.23 -10.70
CA ILE A 254 6.69 17.30 -10.36
C ILE A 254 6.83 17.27 -8.83
N SER A 255 6.80 16.07 -8.27
CA SER A 255 7.13 15.80 -6.86
C SER A 255 8.44 15.02 -6.78
N TYR A 256 9.28 15.39 -5.83
CA TYR A 256 10.51 14.67 -5.49
C TYR A 256 10.34 13.84 -4.20
N ASP A 257 9.16 13.84 -3.62
CA ASP A 257 8.80 13.00 -2.49
C ASP A 257 8.33 11.63 -3.02
N VAL A 258 9.29 10.74 -3.23
CA VAL A 258 9.11 9.42 -3.83
C VAL A 258 9.65 8.34 -2.91
N SER A 259 9.05 7.14 -2.95
CA SER A 259 9.40 6.02 -2.07
C SER A 259 9.94 4.80 -2.81
N GLY A 260 9.90 4.79 -4.14
CA GLY A 260 10.38 3.68 -4.96
C GLY A 260 11.91 3.61 -5.01
N GLU A 261 12.47 2.41 -4.96
CA GLU A 261 13.93 2.17 -4.90
C GLU A 261 14.70 2.75 -6.10
N ASN A 262 14.06 2.83 -7.29
CA ASN A 262 14.63 3.39 -8.52
C ASN A 262 13.91 4.66 -8.99
N GLU A 263 12.96 5.15 -8.23
CA GLU A 263 12.17 6.31 -8.55
C GLU A 263 12.91 7.60 -8.12
N VAL A 264 13.04 8.54 -9.03
CA VAL A 264 13.77 9.82 -8.81
C VAL A 264 12.78 10.95 -8.60
N ALA A 265 11.65 10.89 -9.28
CA ALA A 265 10.59 11.87 -9.21
C ALA A 265 9.26 11.23 -9.61
N ALA A 266 8.17 11.87 -9.25
CA ALA A 266 6.83 11.56 -9.69
C ALA A 266 6.22 12.78 -10.40
N ILE A 267 5.47 12.55 -11.45
CA ILE A 267 4.69 13.59 -12.14
C ILE A 267 3.23 13.35 -11.81
N ASN A 268 2.64 14.24 -11.02
CA ASN A 268 1.23 14.21 -10.67
C ASN A 268 0.41 14.95 -11.73
N TYR A 269 -0.68 14.34 -12.19
CA TYR A 269 -1.54 14.89 -13.23
C TYR A 269 -2.89 15.27 -12.65
N TYR A 270 -3.43 16.38 -13.14
CA TYR A 270 -4.73 16.91 -12.73
C TYR A 270 -5.54 17.32 -13.97
N TYR A 271 -6.84 17.04 -13.94
CA TYR A 271 -7.80 17.58 -14.85
C TYR A 271 -8.65 18.61 -14.09
N GLU A 272 -8.60 19.87 -14.50
CA GLU A 272 -9.04 21.00 -13.67
C GLU A 272 -8.34 20.92 -12.29
N ASP A 273 -9.07 20.75 -11.20
CA ASP A 273 -8.51 20.60 -9.85
C ASP A 273 -8.53 19.15 -9.34
N ALA A 274 -9.02 18.19 -10.15
CA ALA A 274 -9.12 16.79 -9.77
C ALA A 274 -7.82 16.04 -10.10
N TYR A 275 -7.23 15.39 -9.09
CA TYR A 275 -6.11 14.48 -9.28
C TYR A 275 -6.56 13.25 -10.08
N VAL A 276 -5.87 12.97 -11.21
CA VAL A 276 -6.20 11.87 -12.12
C VAL A 276 -5.15 10.75 -12.15
N GLY A 277 -4.03 10.95 -11.51
CA GLY A 277 -3.00 9.93 -11.34
C GLY A 277 -1.59 10.48 -11.39
N THR A 278 -0.62 9.56 -11.30
CA THR A 278 0.81 9.89 -11.27
C THR A 278 1.59 8.98 -12.22
N ALA A 279 2.72 9.51 -12.70
CA ALA A 279 3.72 8.72 -13.43
C ALA A 279 5.06 8.83 -12.73
N SER A 280 5.75 7.70 -12.52
CA SER A 280 7.09 7.72 -11.97
C SER A 280 8.14 8.02 -13.04
N VAL A 281 9.16 8.74 -12.63
CA VAL A 281 10.40 8.95 -13.38
C VAL A 281 11.46 8.07 -12.73
N ASP A 282 11.87 7.06 -13.44
CA ASP A 282 12.77 6.04 -12.93
C ASP A 282 14.18 6.25 -13.47
N LEU A 283 15.20 5.83 -12.70
CA LEU A 283 16.54 5.63 -13.23
C LEU A 283 16.48 4.52 -14.29
N ALA A 284 16.93 4.84 -15.51
CA ALA A 284 17.09 3.82 -16.54
C ALA A 284 18.03 2.73 -16.02
N LYS A 285 17.57 1.48 -16.02
CA LYS A 285 18.46 0.35 -15.69
C LYS A 285 19.61 0.40 -16.66
N ALA A 286 20.82 0.60 -16.15
CA ALA A 286 22.02 0.41 -16.96
C ALA A 286 21.90 -0.97 -17.60
N THR A 287 21.76 -1.01 -18.91
CA THR A 287 21.96 -2.26 -19.65
C THR A 287 23.33 -2.74 -19.24
N ALA A 288 23.39 -3.88 -18.53
CA ALA A 288 24.67 -4.46 -18.17
C ALA A 288 25.43 -4.60 -19.48
N TYR A 289 26.42 -3.73 -19.67
CA TYR A 289 27.37 -3.93 -20.75
C TYR A 289 27.91 -5.33 -20.53
N SER A 290 27.70 -6.19 -21.52
CA SER A 290 28.40 -7.47 -21.60
C SER A 290 29.84 -7.17 -21.24
N SER A 291 30.32 -7.78 -20.15
CA SER A 291 31.71 -7.68 -19.71
C SER A 291 32.59 -7.68 -20.95
N TYR A 292 33.29 -6.58 -21.17
CA TYR A 292 34.28 -6.53 -22.22
C TYR A 292 35.29 -7.61 -21.86
N ASP A 293 35.26 -8.69 -22.63
CA ASP A 293 36.20 -9.82 -22.50
C ASP A 293 37.55 -9.35 -23.02
N PHE A 294 38.40 -8.89 -22.11
CA PHE A 294 39.76 -8.46 -22.40
C PHE A 294 40.69 -9.62 -22.78
N ASP A 295 40.23 -10.87 -22.70
CA ASP A 295 41.06 -12.08 -22.94
C ASP A 295 41.07 -12.56 -24.41
N SER A 296 40.34 -11.93 -25.33
CA SER A 296 40.23 -12.42 -26.70
C SER A 296 41.00 -11.61 -27.78
N ALA A 297 41.81 -10.63 -27.43
CA ALA A 297 42.67 -9.95 -28.40
C ALA A 297 44.08 -10.59 -28.44
N PRO A 298 44.56 -11.07 -29.59
CA PRO A 298 45.92 -11.58 -29.69
C PRO A 298 46.91 -10.43 -29.51
N ILE A 299 47.70 -10.48 -28.43
CA ILE A 299 48.72 -9.48 -28.11
C ILE A 299 49.87 -9.68 -29.11
N THR A 300 49.98 -8.83 -30.13
CA THR A 300 51.22 -8.65 -30.87
C THR A 300 52.14 -7.76 -30.06
N PRO A 301 53.35 -8.17 -29.72
CA PRO A 301 54.25 -7.37 -28.92
C PRO A 301 54.75 -6.15 -29.72
N VAL A 302 54.26 -4.96 -29.33
CA VAL A 302 54.86 -3.69 -29.78
C VAL A 302 56.06 -3.41 -28.89
N LYS A 303 57.25 -3.25 -29.52
CA LYS A 303 58.46 -2.78 -28.85
C LYS A 303 58.17 -1.42 -28.26
N THR A 304 58.15 -1.30 -26.94
CA THR A 304 58.07 -0.05 -26.21
C THR A 304 59.45 0.52 -25.96
N GLU A 305 59.72 1.72 -26.48
CA GLU A 305 60.75 2.60 -25.95
C GLU A 305 60.26 3.21 -24.61
N PRO A 306 61.14 3.46 -23.63
CA PRO A 306 60.73 3.92 -22.31
C PRO A 306 60.31 5.37 -22.35
N VAL A 307 59.03 5.69 -22.14
CA VAL A 307 58.51 7.01 -21.88
C VAL A 307 58.61 7.29 -20.38
N ALA A 308 59.21 8.43 -20.05
CA ALA A 308 59.46 8.92 -18.71
C ALA A 308 58.15 9.01 -17.89
N SER A 309 58.18 8.44 -16.69
CA SER A 309 57.10 8.50 -15.69
C SER A 309 56.88 9.91 -15.16
N GLY A 310 55.83 10.60 -15.60
CA GLY A 310 55.29 11.74 -14.88
C GLY A 310 54.39 11.18 -13.74
N MET A 311 54.81 11.44 -12.50
CA MET A 311 53.98 11.14 -11.32
C MET A 311 52.79 12.10 -11.28
N ASP A 312 51.62 11.65 -11.70
CA ASP A 312 50.34 12.30 -11.31
C ASP A 312 49.93 11.81 -9.93
N ASN A 313 50.19 12.67 -8.93
CA ASN A 313 49.68 12.47 -7.57
C ASN A 313 48.19 12.75 -7.51
N THR A 314 47.37 11.83 -7.95
CA THR A 314 45.94 11.86 -7.66
C THR A 314 45.68 11.20 -6.31
N ILE A 315 45.38 12.02 -5.30
CA ILE A 315 44.98 11.52 -3.96
C ILE A 315 43.47 11.28 -3.98
N PHE A 316 43.08 10.03 -3.93
CA PHE A 316 41.68 9.67 -3.73
C PHE A 316 41.28 9.90 -2.27
N ILE A 317 40.52 10.95 -2.01
CA ILE A 317 39.99 11.25 -0.66
C ILE A 317 38.66 10.58 -0.48
N ASN A 318 38.62 9.57 0.37
CA ASN A 318 37.36 8.91 0.74
C ASN A 318 36.55 9.85 1.65
N ILE A 319 35.45 10.41 1.12
CA ILE A 319 34.59 11.39 1.81
C ILE A 319 34.08 10.86 3.18
N LYS A 320 33.89 9.55 3.33
CA LYS A 320 33.47 8.93 4.60
C LYS A 320 34.55 9.04 5.68
N ILE A 321 35.83 8.96 5.29
CA ILE A 321 36.96 9.13 6.21
C ILE A 321 37.07 10.59 6.64
N VAL A 322 36.88 11.55 5.71
CA VAL A 322 36.89 12.98 6.05
C VAL A 322 35.75 13.31 7.01
N LEU A 323 34.55 12.81 6.79
CA LEU A 323 33.41 12.99 7.68
C LEU A 323 33.67 12.39 9.08
N LEU A 324 34.27 11.21 9.15
CA LEU A 324 34.65 10.57 10.42
C LEU A 324 35.64 11.42 11.20
N VAL A 325 36.67 11.96 10.55
CA VAL A 325 37.66 12.82 11.16
C VAL A 325 37.04 14.13 11.68
N VAL A 326 36.12 14.74 10.93
CA VAL A 326 35.39 15.94 11.38
C VAL A 326 34.55 15.66 12.63
N ILE A 327 33.85 14.51 12.66
CA ILE A 327 33.08 14.12 13.84
C ILE A 327 33.99 13.90 15.06
N ILE A 328 35.11 13.22 14.90
CA ILE A 328 36.07 13.01 16.00
C ILE A 328 36.60 14.34 16.53
N LEU A 329 36.95 15.29 15.64
CA LEU A 329 37.44 16.61 16.06
C LEU A 329 36.33 17.41 16.79
N ALA A 330 35.09 17.32 16.36
CA ALA A 330 33.95 17.95 17.04
C ALA A 330 33.73 17.36 18.46
N VAL A 331 33.81 16.05 18.61
CA VAL A 331 33.71 15.38 19.92
C VAL A 331 34.89 15.79 20.85
N LEU A 332 36.10 15.85 20.33
CA LEU A 332 37.28 16.29 21.10
C LEU A 332 37.15 17.75 21.54
N THR A 333 36.63 18.64 20.70
CA THR A 333 36.41 20.04 21.08
C THR A 333 35.36 20.16 22.18
N ILE A 334 34.26 19.42 22.11
CA ILE A 334 33.24 19.37 23.16
C ILE A 334 33.84 18.85 24.46
N LEU A 335 34.65 17.76 24.43
CA LEU A 335 35.30 17.19 25.58
C LEU A 335 36.25 18.21 26.25
N VAL A 336 37.01 18.95 25.48
CA VAL A 336 37.90 20.03 26.01
C VAL A 336 37.07 21.11 26.70
N PHE A 337 35.95 21.53 26.14
CA PHE A 337 35.08 22.50 26.79
C PHE A 337 34.46 21.96 28.10
N VAL A 338 34.02 20.71 28.13
CA VAL A 338 33.49 20.07 29.35
C VAL A 338 34.56 19.96 30.42
N ILE A 339 35.80 19.52 30.07
CA ILE A 339 36.90 19.42 31.01
C ILE A 339 37.28 20.82 31.55
N ARG A 340 37.33 21.84 30.67
CA ARG A 340 37.59 23.23 31.09
C ARG A 340 36.53 23.73 32.07
N ASP A 341 35.24 23.45 31.78
CA ASP A 341 34.12 23.87 32.62
C ASP A 341 34.17 23.13 34.00
N LEU A 342 34.51 21.86 34.02
CA LEU A 342 34.74 21.08 35.22
C LEU A 342 35.93 21.64 36.05
N LEU A 343 37.04 22.01 35.38
CA LEU A 343 38.22 22.56 36.06
C LEU A 343 37.99 23.96 36.64
N ILE A 344 37.16 24.77 35.96
CA ILE A 344 36.81 26.14 36.40
C ILE A 344 35.78 26.10 37.53
N ASN A 345 34.81 25.20 37.47
CA ASN A 345 33.67 25.17 38.39
C ASN A 345 33.85 24.21 39.57
N TYR A 346 34.83 23.27 39.56
CA TYR A 346 35.18 22.40 40.67
C TYR A 346 36.52 22.81 41.26
N SER A 347 36.51 23.77 42.22
CA SER A 347 37.64 23.95 43.10
C SER A 347 37.59 22.86 44.19
N PHE A 348 38.58 22.00 44.21
CA PHE A 348 38.86 21.10 45.31
C PHE A 348 39.23 21.93 46.54
N SER A 349 38.24 22.24 47.42
CA SER A 349 38.51 22.76 48.74
C SER A 349 38.31 21.63 49.75
N GLY A 350 39.40 21.09 50.18
CA GLY A 350 39.46 20.30 51.41
C GLY A 350 39.40 21.18 52.65
N SER A 351 38.54 20.82 53.59
CA SER A 351 38.58 21.00 55.03
C SER A 351 38.88 22.39 55.62
N SER A 352 37.91 22.99 56.34
CA SER A 352 37.82 23.04 57.79
C SER A 352 36.78 24.04 58.28
N ARG A 353 36.01 23.59 59.25
CA ARG A 353 35.30 24.25 60.38
C ARG A 353 35.26 25.79 60.45
N SER A 354 34.09 26.38 60.55
CA SER A 354 33.46 26.85 61.81
C SER A 354 32.45 27.98 61.60
N VAL A 355 31.30 27.84 62.28
CA VAL A 355 30.59 28.81 63.11
C VAL A 355 29.84 29.99 62.48
N SER A 356 28.50 29.84 62.53
CA SER A 356 27.57 30.79 63.09
C SER A 356 27.39 32.20 62.50
N ARG A 357 26.22 32.53 61.99
CA ARG A 357 25.25 33.45 62.65
C ARG A 357 24.04 33.75 61.75
N LYS A 358 22.91 33.67 62.43
CA LYS A 358 21.56 34.14 62.11
C LYS A 358 21.47 35.59 61.58
N LYS A 359 20.43 35.81 60.78
CA LYS A 359 19.38 36.87 60.92
C LYS A 359 18.52 36.82 59.67
N TYR A 360 17.26 36.47 59.73
CA TYR A 360 16.01 37.13 60.15
C TYR A 360 15.54 38.24 59.21
N TRP A 361 14.21 38.11 58.91
CA TRP A 361 13.16 39.09 58.61
C TRP A 361 12.90 39.32 57.10
N THR A 362 11.64 39.41 56.59
CA THR A 362 10.23 39.41 56.99
C THR A 362 9.40 39.40 55.69
N ARG A 363 8.43 38.63 55.58
CA ARG A 363 6.98 38.75 55.61
C ARG A 363 6.36 40.05 55.04
N LYS A 364 5.47 39.89 54.00
CA LYS A 364 4.16 40.52 53.86
C LYS A 364 3.46 39.88 52.67
N LYS A 365 2.48 39.17 52.84
CA LYS A 365 1.01 39.18 52.93
C LYS A 365 0.33 40.39 52.30
N HIS A 366 -0.62 40.11 51.39
CA HIS A 366 -2.02 40.55 51.28
C HIS A 366 -2.47 40.22 49.86
N GLY A 367 -3.60 39.64 49.56
CA GLY A 367 -4.88 39.51 50.18
C GLY A 367 -5.95 39.60 49.10
N ARG A 368 -6.78 38.59 49.03
CA ARG A 368 -8.25 38.64 48.92
C ARG A 368 -8.91 39.52 47.85
N ASN A 369 -9.75 39.00 46.97
CA ASN A 369 -11.23 38.82 47.09
C ASN A 369 -11.77 38.46 45.69
N ARG A 370 -12.51 37.40 45.55
CA ARG A 370 -13.94 37.09 45.72
C ARG A 370 -14.88 37.72 44.67
N ARG A 371 -15.67 36.81 44.14
CA ARG A 371 -17.08 36.84 43.64
C ARG A 371 -17.22 37.02 42.14
N SER A 372 -18.08 36.32 41.49
CA SER A 372 -19.24 35.44 41.64
C SER A 372 -20.06 35.53 40.38
N SER A 373 -20.60 34.36 40.00
CA SER A 373 -21.91 34.17 39.39
C SER A 373 -22.20 34.67 37.99
N GLY A 374 -22.77 33.76 37.21
CA GLY A 374 -23.74 34.10 36.19
C GLY A 374 -23.90 33.09 35.10
N SER A 375 -24.69 32.06 35.38
CA SER A 375 -25.46 31.24 34.46
C SER A 375 -26.08 32.07 33.33
N ARG A 376 -26.13 31.50 32.12
CA ARG A 376 -27.37 31.41 31.32
C ARG A 376 -27.14 30.54 30.08
N ASP A 377 -27.96 29.49 30.03
CA ASP A 377 -28.38 28.79 28.84
C ASP A 377 -28.79 29.74 27.71
N ILE A 378 -28.65 29.31 26.47
CA ILE A 378 -29.70 29.33 25.44
C ILE A 378 -29.28 28.42 24.26
N HIS A 379 -30.19 27.47 23.95
CA HIS A 379 -30.42 26.75 22.71
C HIS A 379 -30.16 27.53 21.42
N PHE A 380 -29.51 26.87 20.45
CA PHE A 380 -30.15 26.46 19.17
C PHE A 380 -29.36 25.30 18.60
#